data_1d2287c7c91f0e1c8bce96202a5f7397
#
_entry.id   1d2287c7c91f0e1c8bce96202a5f7397
#
_cell.length_a   1.000
_cell.length_b   1.000
_cell.length_c   1.000
_cell.angle_alpha   90.00
_cell.angle_beta   90.00
_cell.angle_gamma   90.00
#
_symmetry.space_group_name_H-M   'P 1'
#
loop_
_entity.id
_entity.type
_entity.pdbx_description
1 polymer ?
#
loop_
_entity_poly.entity_id
_entity_poly.type
_entity_poly.pdbx_seq_one_letter_code
_entity_poly.pdbx_strand_id
1 'polypeptide(L)'
;MTRLNFLLSAIMVIVATSCCSSTQTDSYNPFPAKWMFSTENIPLYESNWTGEDHYLGAMTGSPARITAVRSESKKDVPFTYRLKGNRPEISTLTENDYILFSTPVANVEKGSNIEIDAVVMSYPNSPKYFIAEIFDNGEWKASEADLRTAEENPEIRYTFECSGTGSKQYQHNSIYQTFRLEKGICNSELKIRFRAVGDITCSGESQSAEAENGWTALVGGGFTGAYIQNYGTDIPKDTTSVLCLGNSFTYYWNAPSMLKEIAWSQGHYFDVFAHLKGGQTFGQHTALSLTHDAIKAQVYDYAILQDQSVAAANYVNDKARYAYVPEDFLKLSEMVLAHSPECKLILEHTWGYSKEDCKGFKTVENFNARLKEGCGIISALNGAAVSHIGDAFLAVDTKQLGNSLHASDNHHQSYYGTYLKSCVNYLMITGEPFNENAATCGIDAKKAKYLRETAERIVLGE
;
A
#
# COMPACT_ATOMS: atom_id res chain seq x y z
N MET A 1 37.20 21.38 -73.08
CA MET A 1 36.33 20.23 -72.73
C MET A 1 36.80 19.70 -71.36
N THR A 2 36.17 20.21 -70.34
CA THR A 2 36.54 19.88 -68.94
C THR A 2 35.27 19.40 -68.26
N ARG A 3 35.26 18.10 -67.86
CA ARG A 3 34.13 17.48 -67.14
C ARG A 3 34.24 17.84 -65.67
N LEU A 4 33.16 18.44 -65.13
CA LEU A 4 32.95 18.77 -63.75
C LEU A 4 32.32 17.54 -63.08
N ASN A 5 33.03 16.89 -62.13
CA ASN A 5 32.49 15.84 -61.30
C ASN A 5 31.83 16.46 -60.05
N PHE A 6 30.50 16.32 -59.92
CA PHE A 6 29.77 16.62 -58.68
C PHE A 6 29.90 15.37 -57.75
N LEU A 7 30.57 15.54 -56.64
CA LEU A 7 30.49 14.61 -55.52
C LEU A 7 29.21 14.97 -54.69
N LEU A 8 28.21 14.10 -54.73
CA LEU A 8 27.14 14.09 -53.76
C LEU A 8 27.63 13.43 -52.47
N SER A 9 27.83 14.23 -51.43
CA SER A 9 28.02 13.72 -50.06
C SER A 9 26.65 13.36 -49.47
N ALA A 10 26.35 12.07 -49.43
CA ALA A 10 25.21 11.56 -48.71
C ALA A 10 25.52 11.66 -47.19
N ILE A 11 24.89 12.58 -46.47
CA ILE A 11 24.88 12.61 -45.04
C ILE A 11 23.97 11.47 -44.57
N MET A 12 24.57 10.40 -44.10
CA MET A 12 23.88 9.30 -43.45
C MET A 12 23.53 9.74 -42.02
N VAL A 13 22.31 10.19 -41.81
CA VAL A 13 21.78 10.39 -40.43
C VAL A 13 21.60 9.00 -39.84
N ILE A 14 22.54 8.58 -39.01
CA ILE A 14 22.35 7.39 -38.15
C ILE A 14 21.37 7.82 -37.07
N VAL A 15 20.11 7.49 -37.25
CA VAL A 15 19.15 7.45 -36.17
C VAL A 15 19.53 6.25 -35.32
N ALA A 16 20.24 6.49 -34.22
CA ALA A 16 20.46 5.48 -33.23
C ALA A 16 19.13 5.15 -32.55
N THR A 17 18.33 4.29 -33.17
CA THR A 17 17.33 3.53 -32.48
C THR A 17 18.08 2.59 -31.55
N SER A 18 18.10 2.88 -30.27
CA SER A 18 18.61 2.00 -29.24
C SER A 18 17.70 0.76 -29.18
N CYS A 19 17.88 -0.15 -30.14
CA CYS A 19 17.37 -1.50 -30.02
C CYS A 19 18.27 -2.25 -29.05
N CYS A 20 17.78 -2.62 -27.89
CA CYS A 20 18.32 -3.75 -27.14
C CYS A 20 18.28 -4.96 -28.07
N SER A 21 19.43 -5.39 -28.57
CA SER A 21 19.52 -6.63 -29.32
C SER A 21 19.07 -7.76 -28.40
N SER A 22 17.98 -8.42 -28.77
CA SER A 22 17.45 -9.60 -28.08
C SER A 22 18.43 -10.78 -28.20
N THR A 23 19.40 -10.84 -27.30
CA THR A 23 19.85 -12.14 -26.84
C THR A 23 18.80 -12.59 -25.84
N GLN A 24 18.13 -13.66 -26.15
CA GLN A 24 17.07 -14.29 -25.36
C GLN A 24 17.72 -14.81 -24.06
N THR A 25 17.88 -13.90 -23.08
CA THR A 25 17.97 -14.24 -21.68
C THR A 25 16.53 -14.28 -21.22
N ASP A 26 16.13 -15.36 -20.55
CA ASP A 26 14.81 -15.51 -19.94
C ASP A 26 14.38 -14.17 -19.37
N SER A 27 13.29 -13.61 -19.88
CA SER A 27 12.82 -12.28 -19.53
C SER A 27 12.25 -12.32 -18.12
N TYR A 28 13.15 -12.23 -17.13
CA TYR A 28 12.75 -12.09 -15.75
C TYR A 28 12.01 -10.75 -15.57
N ASN A 29 10.73 -10.83 -15.29
CA ASN A 29 9.94 -9.67 -14.89
C ASN A 29 9.94 -9.59 -13.36
N PRO A 30 10.62 -8.60 -12.74
CA PRO A 30 10.68 -8.46 -11.29
C PRO A 30 9.39 -7.90 -10.69
N PHE A 31 8.40 -7.55 -11.50
CA PHE A 31 7.17 -6.87 -11.06
C PHE A 31 5.98 -7.84 -10.93
N PRO A 32 5.14 -7.64 -9.90
CA PRO A 32 5.34 -6.67 -8.82
C PRO A 32 6.46 -7.09 -7.86
N ALA A 33 7.31 -6.14 -7.45
CA ALA A 33 8.24 -6.36 -6.35
C ALA A 33 7.55 -6.03 -5.02
N LYS A 34 7.55 -7.00 -4.09
CA LYS A 34 6.80 -6.91 -2.84
C LYS A 34 7.68 -7.20 -1.64
N TRP A 35 7.51 -6.41 -0.59
CA TRP A 35 8.10 -6.64 0.73
C TRP A 35 6.98 -6.73 1.75
N MET A 36 6.90 -7.85 2.46
CA MET A 36 5.92 -8.06 3.52
C MET A 36 6.63 -8.62 4.74
N PHE A 37 6.44 -7.98 5.87
CA PHE A 37 7.16 -8.29 7.10
C PHE A 37 6.23 -8.97 8.09
N SER A 38 6.15 -10.30 8.05
CA SER A 38 5.36 -11.09 8.98
C SER A 38 6.08 -12.35 9.44
N THR A 39 5.68 -12.84 10.61
CA THR A 39 6.10 -14.14 11.18
C THR A 39 5.27 -15.31 10.66
N GLU A 40 4.16 -15.05 9.96
CA GLU A 40 3.27 -16.13 9.54
C GLU A 40 3.80 -16.80 8.28
N ASN A 41 3.53 -18.10 8.10
CA ASN A 41 3.99 -19.00 7.05
C ASN A 41 3.73 -18.52 5.60
N ILE A 42 4.36 -17.42 5.22
CA ILE A 42 4.36 -16.87 3.88
C ILE A 42 5.72 -17.11 3.28
N PRO A 43 5.82 -17.14 1.93
CA PRO A 43 7.12 -17.22 1.28
C PRO A 43 8.05 -16.18 1.88
N LEU A 44 9.05 -16.65 2.60
CA LEU A 44 10.00 -15.79 3.32
C LEU A 44 10.78 -14.98 2.29
N TYR A 45 10.87 -13.68 2.51
CA TYR A 45 11.83 -12.83 1.85
C TYR A 45 13.23 -13.10 2.42
N GLU A 46 14.25 -13.01 1.59
CA GLU A 46 15.62 -13.04 2.02
C GLU A 46 15.96 -11.72 2.71
N SER A 47 16.43 -11.75 3.94
CA SER A 47 16.77 -10.54 4.70
C SER A 47 18.10 -10.70 5.39
N ASN A 48 18.97 -9.72 5.22
CA ASN A 48 20.23 -9.56 5.93
C ASN A 48 20.28 -8.22 6.69
N TRP A 49 19.15 -7.82 7.28
CA TRP A 49 18.99 -6.51 7.90
C TRP A 49 19.94 -6.24 9.06
N THR A 50 20.19 -7.26 9.86
CA THR A 50 21.11 -7.19 11.01
C THR A 50 22.49 -7.80 10.71
N GLY A 51 22.73 -8.28 9.49
CA GLY A 51 24.01 -8.80 9.04
C GLY A 51 24.92 -7.72 8.44
N GLU A 52 25.93 -8.12 7.69
CA GLU A 52 26.94 -7.19 7.15
C GLU A 52 26.39 -6.29 6.02
N ASP A 53 25.50 -6.82 5.16
CA ASP A 53 25.05 -6.13 3.95
C ASP A 53 23.80 -5.23 4.17
N HIS A 54 23.15 -5.34 5.31
CA HIS A 54 22.00 -4.52 5.72
C HIS A 54 20.92 -4.30 4.66
N TYR A 55 20.36 -5.38 4.10
CA TYR A 55 19.29 -5.30 3.12
C TYR A 55 18.04 -6.09 3.52
N LEU A 56 16.89 -5.69 2.96
CA LEU A 56 15.65 -6.45 2.95
C LEU A 56 15.36 -6.90 1.53
N GLY A 57 15.38 -8.19 1.30
CA GLY A 57 14.96 -8.78 0.02
C GLY A 57 13.46 -8.74 -0.15
N ALA A 58 12.99 -8.64 -1.38
CA ALA A 58 11.58 -8.80 -1.70
C ALA A 58 11.13 -10.26 -1.56
N MET A 59 9.83 -10.50 -1.60
CA MET A 59 9.26 -11.84 -1.53
C MET A 59 9.87 -12.77 -2.58
N THR A 60 9.79 -14.05 -2.29
CA THR A 60 10.43 -15.14 -3.05
C THR A 60 10.38 -14.94 -4.56
N GLY A 61 11.56 -15.00 -5.17
CA GLY A 61 11.74 -14.91 -6.62
C GLY A 61 12.01 -13.50 -7.16
N SER A 62 11.91 -12.45 -6.36
CA SER A 62 12.30 -11.10 -6.78
C SER A 62 13.69 -10.72 -6.25
N PRO A 63 14.63 -10.26 -7.09
CA PRO A 63 15.93 -9.76 -6.65
C PRO A 63 15.88 -8.35 -6.07
N ALA A 64 14.69 -7.77 -5.93
CA ALA A 64 14.52 -6.41 -5.42
C ALA A 64 14.92 -6.31 -3.94
N ARG A 65 15.49 -5.17 -3.56
CA ARG A 65 16.03 -4.92 -2.23
C ARG A 65 15.64 -3.55 -1.69
N ILE A 66 15.52 -3.46 -0.37
CA ILE A 66 15.47 -2.19 0.37
C ILE A 66 16.76 -2.05 1.16
N THR A 67 17.39 -0.90 1.07
CA THR A 67 18.58 -0.54 1.84
C THR A 67 18.44 0.88 2.39
N ALA A 68 19.26 1.23 3.38
CA ALA A 68 19.38 2.61 3.85
C ALA A 68 20.72 3.20 3.42
N VAL A 69 20.73 4.45 3.01
CA VAL A 69 21.91 5.13 2.49
C VAL A 69 22.12 6.46 3.20
N ARG A 70 23.31 6.68 3.72
CA ARG A 70 23.74 7.98 4.29
C ARG A 70 23.99 8.99 3.19
N SER A 71 23.72 10.25 3.51
CA SER A 71 24.16 11.37 2.70
C SER A 71 25.69 11.44 2.63
N GLU A 72 26.23 12.02 1.56
CA GLU A 72 27.69 12.16 1.37
C GLU A 72 28.38 12.86 2.54
N SER A 73 27.73 13.84 3.18
CA SER A 73 28.28 14.55 4.32
C SER A 73 28.40 13.71 5.59
N LYS A 74 27.75 12.55 5.63
CA LYS A 74 27.66 11.65 6.80
C LYS A 74 28.01 10.20 6.47
N LYS A 75 28.62 9.94 5.31
CA LYS A 75 28.92 8.59 4.82
C LYS A 75 29.74 7.73 5.80
N ASP A 76 30.54 8.37 6.65
CA ASP A 76 31.37 7.68 7.64
C ASP A 76 30.63 7.40 8.98
N VAL A 77 29.36 7.83 9.11
CA VAL A 77 28.53 7.59 10.28
C VAL A 77 27.60 6.42 9.98
N PRO A 78 27.83 5.22 10.51
CA PRO A 78 27.01 4.08 10.20
C PRO A 78 25.59 4.26 10.75
N PHE A 79 24.61 3.61 10.08
CA PHE A 79 23.33 3.35 10.68
C PHE A 79 23.46 2.22 11.71
N THR A 80 22.61 2.25 12.72
CA THR A 80 22.34 1.06 13.54
C THR A 80 21.09 0.40 13.02
N TYR A 81 21.15 -0.91 12.84
CA TYR A 81 20.05 -1.73 12.31
C TYR A 81 19.55 -2.67 13.39
N ARG A 82 18.23 -2.79 13.52
CA ARG A 82 17.63 -3.77 14.43
C ARG A 82 16.32 -4.32 13.88
N LEU A 83 15.92 -5.46 14.40
CA LEU A 83 14.58 -6.01 14.24
C LEU A 83 13.85 -5.89 15.58
N LYS A 84 12.77 -5.15 15.63
CA LYS A 84 11.88 -5.07 16.79
C LYS A 84 10.64 -5.93 16.54
N GLY A 85 10.68 -7.16 17.00
CA GLY A 85 9.83 -8.20 16.46
C GLY A 85 10.23 -8.46 15.01
N ASN A 86 9.32 -8.28 14.07
CA ASN A 86 9.62 -8.40 12.64
C ASN A 86 9.74 -7.05 11.94
N ARG A 87 9.82 -5.95 12.68
CA ARG A 87 9.98 -4.62 12.11
C ARG A 87 11.45 -4.34 11.88
N PRO A 88 11.89 -4.15 10.65
CA PRO A 88 13.20 -3.60 10.38
C PRO A 88 13.21 -2.12 10.73
N GLU A 89 14.10 -1.75 11.62
CA GLU A 89 14.28 -0.37 12.07
C GLU A 89 15.73 0.05 11.82
N ILE A 90 15.93 1.30 11.41
CA ILE A 90 17.22 1.96 11.31
C ILE A 90 17.29 3.11 12.30
N SER A 91 18.48 3.35 12.84
CA SER A 91 18.72 4.54 13.64
C SER A 91 18.61 5.78 12.77
N THR A 92 18.21 6.82 13.38
CA THR A 92 18.15 8.22 12.96
C THR A 92 18.55 8.52 11.53
N LEU A 93 17.58 8.49 10.62
CA LEU A 93 17.69 9.18 9.34
C LEU A 93 17.80 10.67 9.62
N THR A 94 18.67 11.34 8.92
CA THR A 94 18.83 12.80 8.99
C THR A 94 18.72 13.39 7.60
N GLU A 95 18.72 14.70 7.49
CA GLU A 95 18.60 15.39 6.20
C GLU A 95 19.49 14.79 5.11
N ASN A 96 18.90 14.53 3.95
CA ASN A 96 19.47 13.89 2.77
C ASN A 96 19.86 12.41 2.90
N ASP A 97 19.70 11.78 4.07
CA ASP A 97 19.70 10.33 4.17
C ASP A 97 18.46 9.76 3.48
N TYR A 98 18.53 8.54 2.96
CA TYR A 98 17.40 7.98 2.26
C TYR A 98 17.26 6.45 2.38
N ILE A 99 16.03 6.01 2.18
CA ILE A 99 15.67 4.61 2.00
C ILE A 99 15.66 4.35 0.50
N LEU A 100 16.44 3.39 0.05
CA LEU A 100 16.57 3.01 -1.35
C LEU A 100 15.84 1.69 -1.62
N PHE A 101 14.94 1.72 -2.58
CA PHE A 101 14.33 0.55 -3.20
C PHE A 101 15.03 0.33 -4.53
N SER A 102 15.61 -0.84 -4.74
CA SER A 102 16.27 -1.16 -5.99
C SER A 102 15.83 -2.54 -6.50
N THR A 103 15.67 -2.66 -7.80
CA THR A 103 15.38 -3.94 -8.44
C THR A 103 16.08 -4.05 -9.79
N PRO A 104 16.87 -5.11 -10.04
CA PRO A 104 17.38 -5.39 -11.36
C PRO A 104 16.24 -5.57 -12.35
N VAL A 105 16.34 -4.95 -13.50
CA VAL A 105 15.37 -5.04 -14.59
C VAL A 105 16.05 -5.34 -15.92
N ALA A 106 15.46 -6.25 -16.71
CA ALA A 106 15.96 -6.53 -18.03
C ALA A 106 15.61 -5.39 -19.00
N ASN A 107 14.35 -4.97 -18.98
CA ASN A 107 13.87 -3.89 -19.82
C ASN A 107 12.64 -3.24 -19.21
N VAL A 108 12.67 -1.90 -19.08
CA VAL A 108 11.50 -1.07 -18.78
C VAL A 108 11.45 0.01 -19.84
N GLU A 109 10.35 0.11 -20.57
CA GLU A 109 10.23 1.00 -21.71
C GLU A 109 10.15 2.47 -21.30
N LYS A 110 10.62 3.36 -22.17
CA LYS A 110 10.37 4.80 -22.05
C LYS A 110 8.88 5.07 -21.98
N GLY A 111 8.46 5.93 -21.07
CA GLY A 111 7.07 6.27 -20.84
C GLY A 111 6.33 5.30 -19.93
N SER A 112 6.99 4.26 -19.42
CA SER A 112 6.40 3.36 -18.43
C SER A 112 6.04 4.11 -17.15
N ASN A 113 4.91 3.74 -16.58
CA ASN A 113 4.41 4.24 -15.30
C ASN A 113 4.83 3.27 -14.20
N ILE A 114 5.69 3.75 -13.31
CA ILE A 114 6.20 2.98 -12.17
C ILE A 114 5.54 3.52 -10.91
N GLU A 115 4.84 2.67 -10.20
CA GLU A 115 4.20 3.01 -8.94
C GLU A 115 4.94 2.37 -7.78
N ILE A 116 5.09 3.12 -6.68
CA ILE A 116 5.52 2.62 -5.39
C ILE A 116 4.47 2.92 -4.34
N ASP A 117 4.07 1.89 -3.62
CA ASP A 117 3.31 1.99 -2.39
C ASP A 117 4.20 1.52 -1.24
N ALA A 118 4.30 2.30 -0.21
CA ALA A 118 5.04 1.91 0.98
C ALA A 118 4.42 2.51 2.24
N VAL A 119 4.61 1.83 3.34
CA VAL A 119 4.24 2.34 4.66
C VAL A 119 5.51 2.50 5.48
N VAL A 120 5.75 3.70 5.97
CA VAL A 120 6.86 4.03 6.86
C VAL A 120 6.32 4.35 8.24
N MET A 121 6.85 3.68 9.26
CA MET A 121 6.50 3.97 10.63
C MET A 121 7.46 5.01 11.20
N SER A 122 6.93 6.14 11.60
CA SER A 122 7.68 7.24 12.21
C SER A 122 7.53 7.28 13.71
N TYR A 123 8.59 7.62 14.39
CA TYR A 123 8.67 7.91 15.82
C TYR A 123 8.88 9.43 16.02
N PRO A 124 8.77 9.96 17.25
CA PRO A 124 8.98 11.38 17.51
C PRO A 124 10.26 11.97 16.90
N ASN A 125 11.35 11.21 16.95
CA ASN A 125 12.65 11.64 16.44
C ASN A 125 12.93 11.22 14.97
N SER A 126 11.96 10.64 14.28
CA SER A 126 12.07 10.39 12.83
C SER A 126 11.99 11.71 12.05
N PRO A 127 12.57 11.78 10.86
CA PRO A 127 12.37 12.92 9.98
C PRO A 127 10.90 13.19 9.74
N LYS A 128 10.51 14.45 9.71
CA LYS A 128 9.12 14.85 9.46
C LYS A 128 8.79 14.87 7.98
N TYR A 129 9.76 15.24 7.14
CA TYR A 129 9.53 15.42 5.71
C TYR A 129 10.36 14.46 4.88
N PHE A 130 9.70 13.88 3.87
CA PHE A 130 10.33 13.02 2.88
C PHE A 130 9.91 13.45 1.48
N ILE A 131 10.77 13.15 0.50
CA ILE A 131 10.46 13.24 -0.91
C ILE A 131 10.68 11.87 -1.55
N ALA A 132 9.76 11.46 -2.41
CA ALA A 132 9.92 10.26 -3.22
C ALA A 132 10.52 10.63 -4.57
N GLU A 133 11.59 9.96 -4.97
CA GLU A 133 12.33 10.24 -6.20
C GLU A 133 12.68 8.94 -6.92
N ILE A 134 12.58 8.95 -8.25
CA ILE A 134 13.06 7.86 -9.12
C ILE A 134 14.36 8.25 -9.80
N PHE A 135 15.28 7.28 -9.96
CA PHE A 135 16.51 7.51 -10.72
C PHE A 135 16.23 7.26 -12.21
N ASP A 136 16.19 8.32 -13.01
CA ASP A 136 15.94 8.26 -14.44
C ASP A 136 16.90 9.16 -15.19
N ASN A 137 17.43 8.67 -16.31
CA ASN A 137 18.35 9.39 -17.18
C ASN A 137 19.61 9.99 -16.49
N GLY A 138 20.10 9.31 -15.43
CA GLY A 138 21.32 9.71 -14.71
C GLY A 138 21.10 10.65 -13.55
N GLU A 139 19.86 11.01 -13.23
CA GLU A 139 19.53 11.92 -12.12
C GLU A 139 18.31 11.44 -11.33
N TRP A 140 18.16 11.94 -10.10
CA TRP A 140 17.00 11.71 -9.27
C TRP A 140 15.91 12.71 -9.60
N LYS A 141 14.70 12.22 -9.85
CA LYS A 141 13.54 13.02 -10.24
C LYS A 141 12.36 12.73 -9.34
N ALA A 142 11.73 13.76 -8.83
CA ALA A 142 10.44 13.66 -8.18
C ALA A 142 9.33 13.54 -9.25
N SER A 143 8.16 13.06 -8.87
CA SER A 143 6.99 13.09 -9.76
C SER A 143 6.50 14.53 -9.94
N GLU A 144 6.14 14.89 -11.17
CA GLU A 144 5.62 16.24 -11.48
C GLU A 144 4.14 16.43 -11.09
N ALA A 145 3.41 15.35 -10.85
CA ALA A 145 1.95 15.38 -10.83
C ALA A 145 1.32 14.66 -9.62
N ASP A 146 1.99 14.61 -8.47
CA ASP A 146 1.34 13.99 -7.32
C ASP A 146 0.54 15.02 -6.52
N LEU A 147 -0.79 15.00 -6.75
CA LEU A 147 -1.76 15.81 -6.00
C LEU A 147 -1.87 15.41 -4.51
N ARG A 148 -1.22 14.32 -4.12
CA ARG A 148 -1.24 13.77 -2.75
C ARG A 148 -0.19 14.38 -1.83
N THR A 149 0.56 15.34 -2.32
CA THR A 149 1.56 16.08 -1.55
C THR A 149 0.96 17.40 -1.04
N ALA A 150 1.40 17.85 0.14
CA ALA A 150 0.87 19.05 0.78
C ALA A 150 0.85 20.25 -0.16
N GLU A 151 -0.34 20.88 -0.31
CA GLU A 151 -0.61 22.00 -1.23
C GLU A 151 0.34 23.20 -1.08
N GLU A 152 1.02 23.35 0.05
CA GLU A 152 1.81 24.54 0.40
C GLU A 152 3.30 24.42 0.03
N ASN A 153 3.73 23.33 -0.62
CA ASN A 153 5.14 23.10 -0.84
C ASN A 153 5.46 22.88 -2.33
N PRO A 154 6.30 23.75 -2.94
CA PRO A 154 6.73 23.58 -4.33
C PRO A 154 7.58 22.32 -4.57
N GLU A 155 8.06 21.67 -3.49
CA GLU A 155 8.73 20.39 -3.55
C GLU A 155 7.74 19.28 -3.18
N ILE A 156 7.69 18.20 -3.92
CA ILE A 156 6.85 17.04 -3.63
C ILE A 156 7.37 16.40 -2.35
N ARG A 157 6.55 16.42 -1.29
CA ARG A 157 6.95 15.96 0.04
C ARG A 157 5.84 15.16 0.70
N TYR A 158 6.26 14.21 1.49
CA TYR A 158 5.37 13.53 2.42
C TYR A 158 5.64 14.07 3.83
N THR A 159 4.59 14.59 4.47
CA THR A 159 4.64 14.99 5.87
C THR A 159 4.31 13.79 6.73
N PHE A 160 5.29 13.34 7.50
CA PHE A 160 5.09 12.25 8.45
C PHE A 160 4.70 12.81 9.80
N GLU A 161 3.73 12.18 10.41
CA GLU A 161 3.28 12.51 11.76
C GLU A 161 3.70 11.43 12.73
N CYS A 162 4.03 11.83 13.94
CA CYS A 162 3.99 10.96 15.09
C CYS A 162 2.87 11.43 16.00
N SER A 163 2.10 10.51 16.53
CA SER A 163 0.99 10.84 17.40
C SER A 163 0.98 9.96 18.63
N GLY A 164 0.53 10.52 19.74
CA GLY A 164 0.36 9.82 20.98
C GLY A 164 1.47 10.04 21.99
N THR A 165 1.24 9.55 23.20
CA THR A 165 2.17 9.59 24.33
C THR A 165 2.48 8.18 24.81
N GLY A 166 3.65 7.97 25.39
CA GLY A 166 4.05 6.68 25.92
C GLY A 166 4.41 5.65 24.85
N SER A 167 4.07 4.40 25.03
CA SER A 167 4.44 3.29 24.14
C SER A 167 3.79 3.31 22.75
N LYS A 168 2.85 4.23 22.51
CA LYS A 168 2.14 4.41 21.23
C LYS A 168 2.57 5.66 20.46
N GLN A 169 3.78 6.14 20.68
CA GLN A 169 4.33 7.34 20.03
C GLN A 169 4.77 7.10 18.58
N TYR A 170 4.15 6.21 17.85
CA TYR A 170 4.47 5.95 16.45
C TYR A 170 3.26 6.13 15.56
N GLN A 171 3.51 6.49 14.32
CA GLN A 171 2.52 6.64 13.27
C GLN A 171 2.93 5.86 12.04
N HIS A 172 1.94 5.22 11.40
CA HIS A 172 2.09 4.67 10.07
C HIS A 172 1.80 5.78 9.05
N ASN A 173 2.74 6.01 8.16
CA ASN A 173 2.60 6.98 7.09
C ASN A 173 2.66 6.23 5.77
N SER A 174 1.62 6.37 4.97
CA SER A 174 1.53 5.74 3.66
C SER A 174 2.11 6.66 2.60
N ILE A 175 2.91 6.09 1.71
CA ILE A 175 3.46 6.76 0.53
C ILE A 175 2.92 6.05 -0.70
N TYR A 176 2.27 6.80 -1.57
CA TYR A 176 1.76 6.34 -2.85
C TYR A 176 2.28 7.29 -3.91
N GLN A 177 3.14 6.81 -4.79
CA GLN A 177 3.75 7.65 -5.81
C GLN A 177 3.84 6.93 -7.13
N THR A 178 3.41 7.60 -8.21
CA THR A 178 3.60 7.16 -9.59
C THR A 178 4.61 8.04 -10.29
N PHE A 179 5.55 7.41 -10.98
CA PHE A 179 6.56 8.05 -11.80
C PHE A 179 6.38 7.64 -13.25
N ARG A 180 6.54 8.59 -14.18
CA ARG A 180 6.64 8.27 -15.60
C ARG A 180 8.10 8.37 -16.05
N LEU A 181 8.66 7.28 -16.56
CA LEU A 181 10.04 7.26 -17.03
C LEU A 181 10.21 8.11 -18.29
N GLU A 182 11.15 9.04 -18.26
CA GLU A 182 11.53 9.83 -19.44
C GLU A 182 12.44 9.03 -20.38
N LYS A 183 13.23 8.13 -19.82
CA LYS A 183 14.11 7.22 -20.54
C LYS A 183 13.92 5.80 -20.03
N GLY A 184 13.79 4.84 -20.92
CA GLY A 184 13.70 3.43 -20.52
C GLY A 184 14.96 2.94 -19.80
N ILE A 185 14.79 1.87 -19.03
CA ILE A 185 15.88 1.19 -18.31
C ILE A 185 16.16 -0.13 -19.03
N CYS A 186 17.42 -0.42 -19.36
CA CYS A 186 17.82 -1.64 -20.04
C CYS A 186 19.02 -2.28 -19.34
N ASN A 187 18.89 -3.55 -18.94
CA ASN A 187 19.92 -4.34 -18.25
C ASN A 187 20.60 -3.58 -17.09
N SER A 188 19.80 -2.93 -16.26
CA SER A 188 20.23 -2.08 -15.17
C SER A 188 19.31 -2.24 -13.96
N GLU A 189 19.32 -1.30 -13.07
CA GLU A 189 18.46 -1.28 -11.89
C GLU A 189 17.43 -0.15 -11.96
N LEU A 190 16.16 -0.48 -11.69
CA LEU A 190 15.18 0.50 -11.27
C LEU A 190 15.50 0.91 -9.83
N LYS A 191 15.58 2.22 -9.57
CA LYS A 191 15.87 2.76 -8.25
C LYS A 191 14.86 3.83 -7.88
N ILE A 192 14.23 3.66 -6.72
CA ILE A 192 13.37 4.67 -6.10
C ILE A 192 13.91 4.94 -4.71
N ARG A 193 13.91 6.19 -4.28
CA ARG A 193 14.32 6.52 -2.92
C ARG A 193 13.29 7.40 -2.21
N PHE A 194 13.22 7.24 -0.89
CA PHE A 194 12.58 8.17 0.01
C PHE A 194 13.67 8.90 0.77
N ARG A 195 13.86 10.16 0.42
CA ARG A 195 14.92 11.02 0.98
C ARG A 195 14.33 11.94 2.05
N ALA A 196 14.98 11.98 3.21
CA ALA A 196 14.63 12.91 4.26
C ALA A 196 14.98 14.35 3.84
N VAL A 197 14.09 15.31 4.12
CA VAL A 197 14.22 16.72 3.74
C VAL A 197 14.14 17.61 4.97
N GLY A 198 15.10 18.51 5.10
CA GLY A 198 15.21 19.39 6.25
C GLY A 198 15.67 18.66 7.53
N ASP A 199 15.84 19.41 8.59
CA ASP A 199 16.38 18.93 9.88
C ASP A 199 15.32 18.83 10.99
N ILE A 200 14.03 18.80 10.64
CA ILE A 200 12.94 18.79 11.61
C ILE A 200 12.42 17.37 11.81
N THR A 201 12.27 16.97 13.06
CA THR A 201 11.68 15.70 13.47
C THR A 201 10.15 15.77 13.49
N CYS A 202 9.50 14.60 13.58
CA CYS A 202 8.04 14.51 13.76
C CYS A 202 7.54 15.22 15.02
N SER A 203 8.37 15.33 16.08
CA SER A 203 8.06 16.11 17.29
C SER A 203 8.25 17.63 17.13
N GLY A 204 8.80 18.09 16.00
CA GLY A 204 9.08 19.51 15.73
C GLY A 204 10.42 20.00 16.23
N GLU A 205 11.28 19.12 16.72
CA GLU A 205 12.63 19.42 17.17
C GLU A 205 13.64 19.27 16.03
N SER A 206 14.83 19.88 16.17
CA SER A 206 15.93 19.66 15.23
C SER A 206 16.48 18.25 15.33
N GLN A 207 16.83 17.65 14.19
CA GLN A 207 17.40 16.31 14.14
C GLN A 207 18.79 16.26 14.75
N SER A 208 19.00 15.29 15.62
CA SER A 208 20.33 14.94 16.13
C SER A 208 20.67 13.51 15.72
N ALA A 209 21.83 13.35 15.09
CA ALA A 209 22.35 12.01 14.77
C ALA A 209 22.63 11.16 16.01
N GLU A 210 22.72 11.78 17.18
CA GLU A 210 23.01 11.17 18.47
C GLU A 210 21.77 10.90 19.33
N ALA A 211 20.56 11.21 18.84
CA ALA A 211 19.33 11.01 19.59
C ALA A 211 19.11 9.52 19.90
N GLU A 212 19.18 9.14 21.16
CA GLU A 212 19.11 7.73 21.64
C GLU A 212 17.83 6.96 21.20
N ASN A 213 16.78 7.63 20.75
CA ASN A 213 15.50 7.06 20.34
C ASN A 213 15.09 7.45 18.91
N GLY A 214 16.03 7.85 18.07
CA GLY A 214 15.80 8.25 16.70
C GLY A 214 15.61 7.09 15.73
N TRP A 215 14.63 6.23 15.98
CA TRP A 215 14.35 5.08 15.10
C TRP A 215 13.33 5.43 14.03
N THR A 216 13.62 5.04 12.81
CA THR A 216 12.65 4.99 11.71
C THR A 216 12.43 3.53 11.35
N ALA A 217 11.21 3.05 11.44
CA ALA A 217 10.90 1.73 10.94
C ALA A 217 10.65 1.81 9.44
N LEU A 218 11.42 1.03 8.71
CA LEU A 218 11.15 0.79 7.30
C LEU A 218 9.94 -0.10 7.22
N VAL A 219 8.85 0.38 6.76
CA VAL A 219 7.67 -0.43 6.53
C VAL A 219 6.98 -0.89 7.82
N GLY A 220 5.95 -0.24 8.15
CA GLY A 220 5.26 -0.32 9.43
C GLY A 220 4.93 -1.69 9.98
N GLY A 221 5.24 -1.84 11.23
CA GLY A 221 4.58 -2.68 12.22
C GLY A 221 4.21 -4.11 11.89
N GLY A 222 5.14 -4.89 11.37
CA GLY A 222 5.00 -6.36 11.32
C GLY A 222 4.04 -6.92 10.26
N PHE A 223 3.22 -6.08 9.61
CA PHE A 223 2.13 -6.56 8.76
C PHE A 223 1.89 -5.69 7.52
N THR A 224 2.67 -4.67 7.32
CA THR A 224 2.65 -3.79 6.15
C THR A 224 3.90 -4.01 5.33
N GLY A 225 3.86 -3.57 4.10
CA GLY A 225 4.93 -3.81 3.16
C GLY A 225 5.22 -2.62 2.27
N ALA A 226 6.06 -2.86 1.29
CA ALA A 226 6.21 -2.02 0.13
C ALA A 226 5.84 -2.83 -1.11
N TYR A 227 5.43 -2.12 -2.14
CA TYR A 227 4.99 -2.69 -3.39
C TYR A 227 5.43 -1.77 -4.52
N ILE A 228 6.14 -2.32 -5.50
CA ILE A 228 6.51 -1.60 -6.72
C ILE A 228 5.91 -2.34 -7.91
N GLN A 229 5.19 -1.61 -8.76
CA GLN A 229 4.58 -2.12 -9.96
C GLN A 229 4.98 -1.29 -11.18
N ASN A 230 5.17 -1.98 -12.29
CA ASN A 230 5.27 -1.38 -13.60
C ASN A 230 3.96 -1.61 -14.37
N TYR A 231 3.22 -0.52 -14.60
CA TYR A 231 1.95 -0.55 -15.35
C TYR A 231 2.17 -0.36 -16.87
N GLY A 232 3.43 -0.32 -17.35
CA GLY A 232 3.72 -0.08 -18.76
C GLY A 232 3.49 1.36 -19.21
N THR A 233 3.44 1.54 -20.53
CA THR A 233 3.32 2.88 -21.15
C THR A 233 1.88 3.36 -21.25
N ASP A 234 0.95 2.44 -21.31
CA ASP A 234 -0.48 2.70 -21.53
C ASP A 234 -1.29 2.34 -20.29
N ILE A 235 -1.50 3.31 -19.41
CA ILE A 235 -2.50 3.17 -18.36
C ILE A 235 -3.88 3.21 -19.04
N PRO A 236 -4.79 2.26 -18.73
CA PRO A 236 -6.15 2.28 -19.25
C PRO A 236 -6.81 3.65 -19.02
N LYS A 237 -7.57 4.13 -19.99
CA LYS A 237 -8.25 5.43 -19.89
C LYS A 237 -9.30 5.47 -18.79
N ASP A 238 -9.88 4.30 -18.52
CA ASP A 238 -10.92 4.13 -17.48
C ASP A 238 -10.25 3.77 -16.15
N THR A 239 -9.60 4.76 -15.56
CA THR A 239 -9.03 4.66 -14.21
C THR A 239 -10.14 4.77 -13.18
N THR A 240 -10.19 3.85 -12.24
CA THR A 240 -11.10 3.92 -11.08
C THR A 240 -10.33 4.43 -9.86
N SER A 241 -10.70 5.59 -9.37
CA SER A 241 -10.08 6.18 -8.18
C SER A 241 -10.74 5.69 -6.90
N VAL A 242 -9.93 5.16 -5.97
CA VAL A 242 -10.43 4.52 -4.74
C VAL A 242 -9.74 5.09 -3.51
N LEU A 243 -10.51 5.62 -2.57
CA LEU A 243 -10.03 6.02 -1.25
C LEU A 243 -10.24 4.87 -0.25
N CYS A 244 -9.22 4.54 0.53
CA CYS A 244 -9.33 3.61 1.66
C CYS A 244 -9.07 4.35 2.98
N LEU A 245 -10.06 4.42 3.86
CA LEU A 245 -9.93 4.94 5.22
C LEU A 245 -10.20 3.82 6.21
N GLY A 246 -9.27 3.59 7.14
CA GLY A 246 -9.41 2.47 8.07
C GLY A 246 -8.20 2.31 8.99
N ASN A 247 -8.04 1.10 9.48
CA ASN A 247 -7.02 0.76 10.46
C ASN A 247 -6.28 -0.54 10.11
N SER A 248 -5.80 -1.29 11.12
CA SER A 248 -5.06 -2.54 10.92
C SER A 248 -5.81 -3.59 10.11
N PHE A 249 -7.14 -3.58 10.15
CA PHE A 249 -7.98 -4.47 9.35
C PHE A 249 -7.92 -4.15 7.84
N THR A 250 -7.26 -3.06 7.46
CA THR A 250 -7.00 -2.69 6.07
C THR A 250 -5.51 -2.66 5.73
N TYR A 251 -4.62 -2.18 6.63
CA TYR A 251 -3.20 -2.13 6.27
C TYR A 251 -2.45 -3.47 6.42
N TYR A 252 -2.99 -4.44 7.20
CA TYR A 252 -2.35 -5.75 7.29
C TYR A 252 -2.20 -6.37 5.92
N TRP A 253 -0.97 -6.81 5.60
CA TRP A 253 -0.59 -7.41 4.32
C TRP A 253 -0.79 -6.48 3.11
N ASN A 254 -0.87 -5.17 3.36
CA ASN A 254 -1.08 -4.16 2.33
C ASN A 254 -2.28 -4.48 1.41
N ALA A 255 -3.47 -4.60 2.02
CA ALA A 255 -4.70 -4.91 1.28
C ALA A 255 -4.98 -3.94 0.11
N PRO A 256 -4.70 -2.61 0.21
CA PRO A 256 -4.84 -1.71 -0.93
C PRO A 256 -4.00 -2.09 -2.15
N SER A 257 -2.72 -2.44 -1.96
CA SER A 257 -1.86 -2.87 -3.07
C SER A 257 -2.26 -4.24 -3.62
N MET A 258 -2.76 -5.14 -2.76
CA MET A 258 -3.29 -6.42 -3.20
C MET A 258 -4.56 -6.26 -4.05
N LEU A 259 -5.44 -5.32 -3.68
CA LEU A 259 -6.60 -4.94 -4.48
C LEU A 259 -6.19 -4.41 -5.87
N LYS A 260 -5.18 -3.53 -5.93
CA LYS A 260 -4.63 -3.03 -7.20
C LYS A 260 -4.06 -4.14 -8.08
N GLU A 261 -3.31 -5.07 -7.51
CA GLU A 261 -2.73 -6.19 -8.26
C GLU A 261 -3.81 -7.11 -8.84
N ILE A 262 -4.84 -7.39 -8.06
CA ILE A 262 -5.99 -8.17 -8.52
C ILE A 262 -6.69 -7.42 -9.67
N ALA A 263 -7.05 -6.16 -9.48
CA ALA A 263 -7.71 -5.34 -10.49
C ALA A 263 -6.89 -5.26 -11.80
N TRP A 264 -5.60 -4.98 -11.69
CA TRP A 264 -4.71 -4.91 -12.85
C TRP A 264 -4.67 -6.21 -13.65
N SER A 265 -4.63 -7.35 -12.97
CA SER A 265 -4.65 -8.67 -13.62
C SER A 265 -5.96 -8.96 -14.38
N GLN A 266 -7.01 -8.22 -14.05
CA GLN A 266 -8.33 -8.32 -14.67
C GLN A 266 -8.56 -7.24 -15.75
N GLY A 267 -7.57 -6.39 -16.02
CA GLY A 267 -7.64 -5.31 -17.01
C GLY A 267 -8.21 -4.00 -16.45
N HIS A 268 -8.39 -3.87 -15.15
CA HIS A 268 -8.81 -2.64 -14.49
C HIS A 268 -7.61 -1.93 -13.86
N TYR A 269 -7.54 -0.61 -13.99
CA TYR A 269 -6.56 0.19 -13.28
C TYR A 269 -7.24 0.92 -12.13
N PHE A 270 -6.90 0.52 -10.89
CA PHE A 270 -7.35 1.19 -9.68
C PHE A 270 -6.26 2.11 -9.14
N ASP A 271 -6.53 3.41 -9.15
CA ASP A 271 -5.71 4.39 -8.43
C ASP A 271 -6.19 4.44 -6.98
N VAL A 272 -5.54 3.64 -6.13
CA VAL A 272 -5.94 3.49 -4.73
C VAL A 272 -5.08 4.40 -3.86
N PHE A 273 -5.72 5.32 -3.17
CA PHE A 273 -5.11 6.08 -2.09
C PHE A 273 -5.62 5.62 -0.73
N ALA A 274 -4.76 5.47 0.26
CA ALA A 274 -5.18 5.00 1.56
C ALA A 274 -4.57 5.85 2.69
N HIS A 275 -5.39 6.25 3.65
CA HIS A 275 -4.93 6.72 4.95
C HIS A 275 -5.41 5.76 6.05
N LEU A 276 -4.46 5.02 6.61
CA LEU A 276 -4.70 3.90 7.50
C LEU A 276 -3.92 4.08 8.80
N LYS A 277 -4.60 4.01 9.94
CA LYS A 277 -3.98 4.18 11.25
C LYS A 277 -4.44 3.12 12.24
N GLY A 278 -3.50 2.51 12.95
CA GLY A 278 -3.79 1.39 13.86
C GLY A 278 -4.83 1.72 14.93
N GLY A 279 -5.88 0.88 15.02
CA GLY A 279 -6.95 1.00 16.00
C GLY A 279 -7.89 2.18 15.82
N GLN A 280 -7.80 2.90 14.71
CA GLN A 280 -8.58 4.11 14.44
C GLN A 280 -10.06 3.80 14.25
N THR A 281 -10.91 4.70 14.79
CA THR A 281 -12.34 4.74 14.55
C THR A 281 -12.70 5.82 13.52
N PHE A 282 -13.92 5.79 12.98
CA PHE A 282 -14.39 6.85 12.08
C PHE A 282 -14.31 8.25 12.73
N GLY A 283 -14.76 8.36 13.99
CA GLY A 283 -14.69 9.65 14.71
C GLY A 283 -13.26 10.16 14.88
N GLN A 284 -12.31 9.26 15.09
CA GLN A 284 -10.92 9.66 15.18
C GLN A 284 -10.36 10.07 13.81
N HIS A 285 -10.75 9.40 12.71
CA HIS A 285 -10.38 9.80 11.34
C HIS A 285 -10.86 11.23 11.04
N THR A 286 -12.05 11.62 11.47
CA THR A 286 -12.56 12.99 11.22
C THR A 286 -11.73 14.10 11.88
N ALA A 287 -10.88 13.76 12.83
CA ALA A 287 -10.01 14.71 13.53
C ALA A 287 -8.55 14.71 13.04
N LEU A 288 -8.20 13.83 12.11
CA LEU A 288 -6.82 13.72 11.62
C LEU A 288 -6.59 14.57 10.38
N SER A 289 -5.56 15.44 10.41
CA SER A 289 -5.16 16.24 9.25
C SER A 289 -4.86 15.36 8.04
N LEU A 290 -4.08 14.29 8.19
CA LEU A 290 -3.78 13.36 7.11
C LEU A 290 -5.00 12.64 6.51
N THR A 291 -6.09 12.48 7.27
CA THR A 291 -7.35 12.00 6.70
C THR A 291 -7.99 13.07 5.82
N HIS A 292 -7.95 14.34 6.25
CA HIS A 292 -8.45 15.46 5.46
C HIS A 292 -7.64 15.64 4.18
N ASP A 293 -6.31 15.53 4.26
CA ASP A 293 -5.42 15.59 3.10
C ASP A 293 -5.69 14.43 2.12
N ALA A 294 -5.87 13.21 2.64
CA ALA A 294 -6.23 12.05 1.84
C ALA A 294 -7.57 12.24 1.10
N ILE A 295 -8.60 12.77 1.77
CA ILE A 295 -9.89 13.06 1.15
C ILE A 295 -9.77 14.11 0.04
N LYS A 296 -8.93 15.12 0.23
CA LYS A 296 -8.75 16.23 -0.70
C LYS A 296 -7.75 15.94 -1.84
N ALA A 297 -6.99 14.86 -1.73
CA ALA A 297 -5.91 14.55 -2.66
C ALA A 297 -6.38 14.40 -4.11
N GLN A 298 -7.59 13.90 -4.32
CA GLN A 298 -8.22 13.76 -5.64
C GLN A 298 -9.72 13.55 -5.50
N VAL A 299 -10.47 13.61 -6.61
CA VAL A 299 -11.87 13.20 -6.66
C VAL A 299 -11.92 11.68 -6.80
N TYR A 300 -12.68 11.01 -5.95
CA TYR A 300 -12.77 9.56 -5.89
C TYR A 300 -14.07 9.03 -6.48
N ASP A 301 -13.99 7.90 -7.21
CA ASP A 301 -15.15 7.14 -7.67
C ASP A 301 -15.73 6.27 -6.54
N TYR A 302 -14.83 5.73 -5.69
CA TYR A 302 -15.22 4.88 -4.56
C TYR A 302 -14.45 5.27 -3.29
N ALA A 303 -15.11 5.12 -2.14
CA ALA A 303 -14.46 5.18 -0.85
C ALA A 303 -14.80 3.95 -0.01
N ILE A 304 -13.77 3.18 0.35
CA ILE A 304 -13.86 2.02 1.22
C ILE A 304 -13.60 2.49 2.65
N LEU A 305 -14.62 2.42 3.49
CA LEU A 305 -14.61 2.92 4.87
C LEU A 305 -14.63 1.73 5.85
N GLN A 306 -13.61 1.61 6.70
CA GLN A 306 -13.48 0.54 7.67
C GLN A 306 -13.29 1.11 9.08
N ASP A 307 -14.27 0.86 9.95
CA ASP A 307 -14.26 1.30 11.34
C ASP A 307 -13.45 0.35 12.23
N GLN A 308 -13.34 0.71 13.51
CA GLN A 308 -12.83 -0.21 14.52
C GLN A 308 -13.65 -1.52 14.51
N SER A 309 -12.96 -2.64 14.48
CA SER A 309 -13.47 -3.96 14.10
C SER A 309 -14.67 -4.49 14.88
N VAL A 310 -14.95 -3.98 16.09
CA VAL A 310 -16.11 -4.37 16.90
C VAL A 310 -17.20 -3.28 16.99
N ALA A 311 -16.97 -2.11 16.39
CA ALA A 311 -17.83 -0.93 16.59
C ALA A 311 -19.28 -1.20 16.18
N ALA A 312 -19.50 -1.71 14.98
CA ALA A 312 -20.84 -2.01 14.46
C ALA A 312 -21.59 -3.05 15.33
N ALA A 313 -20.89 -4.12 15.77
CA ALA A 313 -21.48 -5.14 16.63
C ALA A 313 -21.81 -4.60 18.03
N ASN A 314 -20.94 -3.78 18.60
CA ASN A 314 -21.17 -3.13 19.86
C ASN A 314 -22.36 -2.17 19.82
N TYR A 315 -22.53 -1.43 18.72
CA TYR A 315 -23.69 -0.57 18.50
C TYR A 315 -24.99 -1.37 18.52
N VAL A 316 -25.05 -2.53 17.90
CA VAL A 316 -26.24 -3.41 17.95
C VAL A 316 -26.54 -3.89 19.37
N ASN A 317 -25.51 -4.20 20.15
CA ASN A 317 -25.68 -4.69 21.53
C ASN A 317 -26.10 -3.62 22.51
N ASP A 318 -25.64 -2.38 22.34
CA ASP A 318 -25.95 -1.25 23.23
C ASP A 318 -25.96 0.06 22.43
N LYS A 319 -27.10 0.34 21.79
CA LYS A 319 -27.28 1.51 20.92
C LYS A 319 -27.08 2.83 21.67
N ALA A 320 -27.44 2.90 22.94
CA ALA A 320 -27.30 4.14 23.74
C ALA A 320 -25.81 4.45 24.01
N ARG A 321 -25.06 3.45 24.40
CA ARG A 321 -23.64 3.58 24.71
C ARG A 321 -22.78 3.86 23.46
N TYR A 322 -23.14 3.27 22.33
CA TYR A 322 -22.39 3.35 21.08
C TYR A 322 -23.08 4.21 20.01
N ALA A 323 -23.93 5.15 20.42
CA ALA A 323 -24.67 6.06 19.52
C ALA A 323 -23.74 6.87 18.60
N TYR A 324 -22.49 7.11 19.02
CA TYR A 324 -21.49 7.81 18.24
C TYR A 324 -21.04 7.05 16.97
N VAL A 325 -21.21 5.73 16.91
CA VAL A 325 -20.73 4.92 15.76
C VAL A 325 -21.44 5.32 14.45
N PRO A 326 -22.77 5.34 14.35
CA PRO A 326 -23.45 5.84 13.15
C PRO A 326 -23.22 7.34 12.91
N GLU A 327 -23.11 8.16 13.95
CA GLU A 327 -22.85 9.60 13.83
C GLU A 327 -21.47 9.87 13.23
N ASP A 328 -20.45 9.16 13.69
CA ASP A 328 -19.08 9.27 13.21
C ASP A 328 -18.97 8.78 11.74
N PHE A 329 -19.71 7.71 11.39
CA PHE A 329 -19.78 7.25 9.99
C PHE A 329 -20.37 8.31 9.08
N LEU A 330 -21.51 8.92 9.48
CA LEU A 330 -22.15 9.99 8.70
C LEU A 330 -21.18 11.15 8.51
N LYS A 331 -20.56 11.62 9.59
CA LYS A 331 -19.62 12.74 9.54
C LYS A 331 -18.45 12.48 8.60
N LEU A 332 -17.82 11.30 8.67
CA LEU A 332 -16.73 10.94 7.77
C LEU A 332 -17.20 10.82 6.31
N SER A 333 -18.38 10.22 6.11
CA SER A 333 -18.99 10.09 4.79
C SER A 333 -19.31 11.44 4.17
N GLU A 334 -19.85 12.38 4.95
CA GLU A 334 -20.15 13.76 4.52
C GLU A 334 -18.86 14.48 4.09
N MET A 335 -17.75 14.29 4.82
CA MET A 335 -16.44 14.87 4.43
C MET A 335 -15.96 14.33 3.08
N VAL A 336 -16.11 13.03 2.83
CA VAL A 336 -15.77 12.43 1.53
C VAL A 336 -16.66 12.97 0.42
N LEU A 337 -17.99 12.96 0.62
CA LEU A 337 -18.97 13.40 -0.38
C LEU A 337 -18.92 14.91 -0.64
N ALA A 338 -18.52 15.72 0.33
CA ALA A 338 -18.32 17.15 0.13
C ALA A 338 -17.20 17.45 -0.86
N HIS A 339 -16.18 16.59 -0.94
CA HIS A 339 -15.09 16.72 -1.90
C HIS A 339 -15.31 15.90 -3.18
N SER A 340 -15.92 14.73 -3.06
CA SER A 340 -16.21 13.80 -4.17
C SER A 340 -17.71 13.47 -4.21
N PRO A 341 -18.56 14.35 -4.76
CA PRO A 341 -20.03 14.23 -4.64
C PRO A 341 -20.61 12.97 -5.29
N GLU A 342 -19.97 12.44 -6.33
CA GLU A 342 -20.42 11.23 -7.03
C GLU A 342 -19.78 9.95 -6.49
N CYS A 343 -18.98 10.06 -5.41
CA CYS A 343 -18.28 8.94 -4.82
C CYS A 343 -19.26 7.90 -4.26
N LYS A 344 -19.06 6.65 -4.63
CA LYS A 344 -19.81 5.52 -4.09
C LYS A 344 -19.15 5.02 -2.81
N LEU A 345 -19.87 5.10 -1.71
CA LEU A 345 -19.38 4.66 -0.41
C LEU A 345 -19.56 3.16 -0.23
N ILE A 346 -18.52 2.49 0.26
CA ILE A 346 -18.52 1.08 0.64
C ILE A 346 -18.13 0.99 2.12
N LEU A 347 -19.09 0.59 2.97
CA LEU A 347 -18.83 0.29 4.38
C LEU A 347 -18.37 -1.15 4.52
N GLU A 348 -17.20 -1.38 5.05
CA GLU A 348 -16.70 -2.75 5.26
C GLU A 348 -17.41 -3.43 6.44
N HIS A 349 -18.17 -4.48 6.13
CA HIS A 349 -18.57 -5.50 7.07
C HIS A 349 -17.35 -6.40 7.31
N THR A 350 -16.60 -6.12 8.37
CA THR A 350 -15.46 -6.91 8.79
C THR A 350 -15.93 -8.30 9.29
N TRP A 351 -15.01 -9.13 9.74
CA TRP A 351 -15.31 -10.52 10.16
C TRP A 351 -15.34 -10.68 11.67
N GLY A 352 -16.06 -11.68 12.14
CA GLY A 352 -15.95 -12.14 13.53
C GLY A 352 -14.57 -12.70 13.81
N TYR A 353 -14.05 -12.45 15.02
CA TYR A 353 -12.78 -12.99 15.46
C TYR A 353 -12.83 -14.52 15.53
N SER A 354 -11.68 -15.18 15.54
CA SER A 354 -11.65 -16.64 15.65
C SER A 354 -12.29 -17.12 16.96
N LYS A 355 -12.54 -18.40 17.03
CA LYS A 355 -13.28 -19.02 18.15
C LYS A 355 -12.70 -18.70 19.54
N GLU A 356 -11.40 -18.47 19.61
CA GLU A 356 -10.67 -18.22 20.87
C GLU A 356 -10.88 -16.78 21.37
N ASP A 357 -11.29 -15.85 20.49
CA ASP A 357 -11.49 -14.44 20.86
C ASP A 357 -12.76 -13.83 20.25
N CYS A 358 -13.92 -14.31 20.65
CA CYS A 358 -15.21 -13.79 20.15
C CYS A 358 -15.70 -12.53 20.89
N LYS A 359 -14.87 -11.85 21.69
CA LYS A 359 -15.18 -10.55 22.36
C LYS A 359 -16.54 -10.52 23.06
N GLY A 360 -16.95 -11.62 23.71
CA GLY A 360 -18.23 -11.70 24.41
C GLY A 360 -19.43 -12.06 23.53
N PHE A 361 -19.25 -12.23 22.23
CA PHE A 361 -20.33 -12.64 21.30
C PHE A 361 -20.60 -14.14 21.28
N LYS A 362 -19.89 -14.94 22.08
CA LYS A 362 -20.00 -16.38 22.29
C LYS A 362 -19.52 -17.24 21.12
N THR A 363 -19.88 -16.94 19.89
CA THR A 363 -19.44 -17.67 18.69
C THR A 363 -19.05 -16.71 17.57
N VAL A 364 -18.24 -17.18 16.63
CA VAL A 364 -17.82 -16.40 15.45
C VAL A 364 -19.04 -16.01 14.60
N GLU A 365 -19.98 -16.95 14.43
CA GLU A 365 -21.20 -16.74 13.66
C GLU A 365 -22.09 -15.64 14.27
N ASN A 366 -22.26 -15.67 15.60
CA ASN A 366 -23.03 -14.63 16.29
C ASN A 366 -22.34 -13.29 16.23
N PHE A 367 -21.01 -13.26 16.36
CA PHE A 367 -20.24 -12.03 16.23
C PHE A 367 -20.40 -11.45 14.81
N ASN A 368 -20.22 -12.28 13.78
CA ASN A 368 -20.40 -11.89 12.39
C ASN A 368 -21.84 -11.38 12.11
N ALA A 369 -22.84 -12.06 12.64
CA ALA A 369 -24.24 -11.65 12.51
C ALA A 369 -24.49 -10.25 13.09
N ARG A 370 -23.89 -9.92 14.26
CA ARG A 370 -23.97 -8.59 14.87
C ARG A 370 -23.23 -7.53 14.07
N LEU A 371 -22.06 -7.85 13.52
CA LEU A 371 -21.35 -6.96 12.61
C LEU A 371 -22.18 -6.67 11.36
N LYS A 372 -22.76 -7.70 10.74
CA LYS A 372 -23.63 -7.56 9.56
C LYS A 372 -24.86 -6.69 9.84
N GLU A 373 -25.56 -6.96 10.95
CA GLU A 373 -26.70 -6.18 11.38
C GLU A 373 -26.34 -4.70 11.59
N GLY A 374 -25.25 -4.45 12.31
CA GLY A 374 -24.76 -3.10 12.58
C GLY A 374 -24.36 -2.34 11.33
N CYS A 375 -23.57 -2.98 10.43
CA CYS A 375 -23.20 -2.39 9.16
C CYS A 375 -24.43 -2.09 8.29
N GLY A 376 -25.44 -2.98 8.27
CA GLY A 376 -26.69 -2.75 7.54
C GLY A 376 -27.47 -1.53 8.07
N ILE A 377 -27.53 -1.35 9.40
CA ILE A 377 -28.19 -0.19 10.00
C ILE A 377 -27.42 1.10 9.65
N ILE A 378 -26.09 1.07 9.79
CA ILE A 378 -25.22 2.24 9.58
C ILE A 378 -25.21 2.65 8.11
N SER A 379 -25.04 1.71 7.18
CA SER A 379 -25.01 1.99 5.74
C SER A 379 -26.32 2.56 5.20
N ALA A 380 -27.45 2.14 5.77
CA ALA A 380 -28.78 2.64 5.39
C ALA A 380 -28.98 4.14 5.65
N LEU A 381 -28.13 4.77 6.48
CA LEU A 381 -28.25 6.20 6.82
C LEU A 381 -27.93 7.11 5.63
N ASN A 382 -27.06 6.68 4.71
CA ASN A 382 -26.67 7.46 3.54
C ASN A 382 -26.60 6.64 2.23
N GLY A 383 -27.10 5.40 2.25
CA GLY A 383 -27.15 4.55 1.06
C GLY A 383 -25.81 3.93 0.67
N ALA A 384 -24.83 3.87 1.58
CA ALA A 384 -23.57 3.19 1.31
C ALA A 384 -23.79 1.69 1.03
N ALA A 385 -23.01 1.11 0.12
CA ALA A 385 -22.99 -0.34 -0.06
C ALA A 385 -22.27 -1.01 1.13
N VAL A 386 -22.64 -2.24 1.44
CA VAL A 386 -21.95 -3.04 2.47
C VAL A 386 -21.08 -4.09 1.79
N SER A 387 -19.78 -4.08 2.08
CA SER A 387 -18.85 -5.09 1.62
C SER A 387 -18.92 -6.32 2.53
N HIS A 388 -19.41 -7.44 2.00
CA HIS A 388 -19.75 -8.65 2.77
C HIS A 388 -18.53 -9.54 3.11
N ILE A 389 -17.41 -8.94 3.56
CA ILE A 389 -16.18 -9.66 3.86
C ILE A 389 -16.38 -10.67 4.98
N GLY A 390 -17.13 -10.31 6.03
CA GLY A 390 -17.41 -11.20 7.14
C GLY A 390 -18.19 -12.45 6.73
N ASP A 391 -19.14 -12.34 5.80
CA ASP A 391 -19.87 -13.47 5.25
C ASP A 391 -18.94 -14.36 4.41
N ALA A 392 -18.04 -13.78 3.64
CA ALA A 392 -17.03 -14.52 2.88
C ALA A 392 -16.06 -15.28 3.81
N PHE A 393 -15.64 -14.68 4.92
CA PHE A 393 -14.82 -15.37 5.92
C PHE A 393 -15.52 -16.58 6.52
N LEU A 394 -16.83 -16.49 6.83
CA LEU A 394 -17.60 -17.62 7.34
C LEU A 394 -17.83 -18.71 6.27
N ALA A 395 -17.90 -18.35 5.00
CA ALA A 395 -18.17 -19.28 3.90
C ALA A 395 -16.95 -20.13 3.51
N VAL A 396 -15.74 -19.74 3.92
CA VAL A 396 -14.51 -20.50 3.64
C VAL A 396 -14.39 -21.70 4.55
N ASP A 397 -14.28 -22.90 3.98
CA ASP A 397 -13.83 -24.09 4.71
C ASP A 397 -12.29 -24.03 4.89
N THR A 398 -11.85 -23.63 6.07
CA THR A 398 -10.42 -23.52 6.40
C THR A 398 -9.69 -24.86 6.37
N LYS A 399 -10.40 -26.00 6.49
CA LYS A 399 -9.80 -27.33 6.33
C LYS A 399 -9.48 -27.61 4.87
N GLN A 400 -10.38 -27.24 3.96
CA GLN A 400 -10.16 -27.33 2.51
C GLN A 400 -9.06 -26.37 2.07
N LEU A 401 -9.06 -25.15 2.58
CA LEU A 401 -8.03 -24.15 2.31
C LEU A 401 -6.66 -24.59 2.86
N GLY A 402 -6.63 -25.32 3.99
CA GLY A 402 -5.42 -25.72 4.70
C GLY A 402 -4.69 -24.57 5.38
N ASN A 403 -5.33 -23.40 5.53
CA ASN A 403 -4.79 -22.21 6.16
C ASN A 403 -5.90 -21.46 6.91
N SER A 404 -5.52 -20.72 7.95
CA SER A 404 -6.43 -19.80 8.64
C SER A 404 -6.63 -18.53 7.83
N LEU A 405 -7.82 -17.94 7.92
CA LEU A 405 -8.08 -16.57 7.45
C LEU A 405 -7.71 -15.51 8.50
N HIS A 406 -7.53 -15.93 9.75
CA HIS A 406 -7.08 -15.07 10.84
C HIS A 406 -5.56 -15.23 11.06
N ALA A 407 -4.93 -14.15 11.45
CA ALA A 407 -3.56 -14.13 11.94
C ALA A 407 -3.42 -14.87 13.28
N SER A 408 -2.21 -15.04 13.78
CA SER A 408 -1.92 -15.74 15.04
C SER A 408 -2.53 -15.08 16.28
N ASP A 409 -2.93 -13.81 16.18
CA ASP A 409 -3.65 -13.09 17.25
C ASP A 409 -5.16 -13.34 17.26
N ASN A 410 -5.67 -14.18 16.38
CA ASN A 410 -7.06 -14.61 16.28
C ASN A 410 -8.08 -13.54 15.90
N HIS A 411 -7.67 -12.34 15.53
CA HIS A 411 -8.56 -11.26 15.14
C HIS A 411 -8.17 -10.52 13.85
N HIS A 412 -6.90 -10.23 13.62
CA HIS A 412 -6.49 -9.67 12.35
C HIS A 412 -6.55 -10.72 11.24
N GLN A 413 -6.66 -10.27 10.02
CA GLN A 413 -6.59 -11.15 8.86
C GLN A 413 -5.19 -11.71 8.64
N SER A 414 -5.12 -12.96 8.22
CA SER A 414 -3.92 -13.56 7.65
C SER A 414 -3.73 -13.05 6.19
N TYR A 415 -2.65 -13.49 5.54
CA TYR A 415 -2.44 -13.21 4.12
C TYR A 415 -3.57 -13.74 3.24
N TYR A 416 -4.08 -14.93 3.55
CA TYR A 416 -5.25 -15.52 2.85
C TYR A 416 -6.52 -14.73 3.12
N GLY A 417 -6.72 -14.26 4.34
CA GLY A 417 -7.84 -13.39 4.71
C GLY A 417 -7.79 -12.04 3.99
N THR A 418 -6.59 -11.47 3.84
CA THR A 418 -6.39 -10.23 3.08
C THR A 418 -6.70 -10.43 1.60
N TYR A 419 -6.28 -11.55 1.01
CA TYR A 419 -6.59 -11.88 -0.36
C TYR A 419 -8.11 -12.01 -0.58
N LEU A 420 -8.80 -12.74 0.29
CA LEU A 420 -10.27 -12.87 0.23
C LEU A 420 -10.96 -11.50 0.36
N LYS A 421 -10.54 -10.66 1.31
CA LYS A 421 -11.03 -9.28 1.47
C LYS A 421 -10.84 -8.46 0.20
N SER A 422 -9.65 -8.53 -0.41
CA SER A 422 -9.35 -7.79 -1.64
C SER A 422 -10.17 -8.29 -2.83
N CYS A 423 -10.45 -9.60 -2.91
CA CYS A 423 -11.37 -10.17 -3.89
C CYS A 423 -12.80 -9.64 -3.70
N VAL A 424 -13.30 -9.61 -2.46
CA VAL A 424 -14.64 -9.06 -2.17
C VAL A 424 -14.71 -7.59 -2.58
N ASN A 425 -13.73 -6.77 -2.21
CA ASN A 425 -13.71 -5.35 -2.56
C ASN A 425 -13.60 -5.12 -4.08
N TYR A 426 -12.82 -5.94 -4.80
CA TYR A 426 -12.78 -5.91 -6.26
C TYR A 426 -14.18 -6.13 -6.87
N LEU A 427 -14.88 -7.18 -6.44
CA LEU A 427 -16.24 -7.49 -6.92
C LEU A 427 -17.25 -6.41 -6.54
N MET A 428 -17.13 -5.80 -5.36
CA MET A 428 -17.99 -4.68 -4.94
C MET A 428 -17.81 -3.44 -5.82
N ILE A 429 -16.61 -3.22 -6.35
CA ILE A 429 -16.30 -2.08 -7.21
C ILE A 429 -16.72 -2.37 -8.65
N THR A 430 -16.36 -3.53 -9.20
CA THR A 430 -16.55 -3.86 -10.62
C THR A 430 -17.88 -4.53 -10.92
N GLY A 431 -18.40 -5.34 -10.01
CA GLY A 431 -19.54 -6.23 -10.28
C GLY A 431 -19.21 -7.36 -11.26
N GLU A 432 -17.94 -7.59 -11.60
CA GLU A 432 -17.51 -8.52 -12.62
C GLU A 432 -16.82 -9.74 -12.01
N PRO A 433 -17.16 -10.98 -12.42
CA PRO A 433 -16.49 -12.18 -11.94
C PRO A 433 -15.03 -12.23 -12.42
N PHE A 434 -14.21 -13.03 -11.72
CA PHE A 434 -12.80 -13.17 -12.08
C PHE A 434 -12.62 -14.03 -13.33
N ASN A 435 -11.76 -13.57 -14.24
CA ASN A 435 -11.27 -14.41 -15.33
C ASN A 435 -10.08 -15.30 -14.89
N GLU A 436 -9.60 -16.16 -15.78
CA GLU A 436 -8.53 -17.12 -15.51
C GLU A 436 -7.16 -16.47 -15.18
N ASN A 437 -6.96 -15.21 -15.58
CA ASN A 437 -5.71 -14.48 -15.40
C ASN A 437 -5.61 -13.78 -14.03
N ALA A 438 -6.63 -13.92 -13.16
CA ALA A 438 -6.67 -13.25 -11.88
C ALA A 438 -5.41 -13.52 -11.04
N ALA A 439 -4.76 -12.44 -10.61
CA ALA A 439 -3.54 -12.51 -9.81
C ALA A 439 -3.75 -13.37 -8.56
N THR A 440 -2.81 -14.26 -8.31
CA THR A 440 -2.82 -15.08 -7.08
C THR A 440 -2.17 -14.36 -5.92
N CYS A 441 -1.52 -13.23 -6.16
CA CYS A 441 -0.74 -12.46 -5.19
C CYS A 441 0.30 -13.31 -4.43
N GLY A 442 0.83 -14.38 -5.06
CA GLY A 442 1.78 -15.30 -4.43
C GLY A 442 1.15 -16.42 -3.59
N ILE A 443 -0.18 -16.53 -3.57
CA ILE A 443 -0.90 -17.67 -2.99
C ILE A 443 -0.89 -18.83 -4.01
N ASP A 444 -0.86 -20.07 -3.52
CA ASP A 444 -1.08 -21.25 -4.37
C ASP A 444 -2.29 -21.07 -5.27
N ALA A 445 -2.16 -21.39 -6.55
CA ALA A 445 -3.19 -21.11 -7.56
C ALA A 445 -4.55 -21.76 -7.24
N LYS A 446 -4.56 -22.96 -6.66
CA LYS A 446 -5.83 -23.65 -6.30
C LYS A 446 -6.49 -22.97 -5.11
N LYS A 447 -5.70 -22.54 -4.12
CA LYS A 447 -6.20 -21.81 -2.95
C LYS A 447 -6.71 -20.42 -3.33
N ALA A 448 -5.97 -19.70 -4.17
CA ALA A 448 -6.41 -18.41 -4.69
C ALA A 448 -7.72 -18.52 -5.46
N LYS A 449 -7.84 -19.52 -6.34
CA LYS A 449 -9.08 -19.80 -7.06
C LYS A 449 -10.25 -20.08 -6.11
N TYR A 450 -10.05 -20.93 -5.11
CA TYR A 450 -11.09 -21.25 -4.12
C TYR A 450 -11.56 -20.01 -3.35
N LEU A 451 -10.66 -19.11 -2.99
CA LEU A 451 -11.01 -17.86 -2.31
C LEU A 451 -11.78 -16.90 -3.23
N ARG A 452 -11.41 -16.79 -4.52
CA ARG A 452 -12.14 -16.00 -5.52
C ARG A 452 -13.56 -16.52 -5.73
N GLU A 453 -13.72 -17.83 -5.99
CA GLU A 453 -15.02 -18.46 -6.14
C GLU A 453 -15.91 -18.28 -4.89
N THR A 454 -15.30 -18.26 -3.70
CA THR A 454 -16.03 -17.95 -2.47
C THR A 454 -16.48 -16.50 -2.44
N ALA A 455 -15.63 -15.54 -2.85
CA ALA A 455 -15.99 -14.13 -2.93
C ALA A 455 -17.11 -13.89 -3.96
N GLU A 456 -17.02 -14.50 -5.16
CA GLU A 456 -18.07 -14.44 -6.21
C GLU A 456 -19.41 -14.92 -5.71
N ARG A 457 -19.44 -16.09 -5.09
CA ARG A 457 -20.68 -16.64 -4.52
C ARG A 457 -21.33 -15.71 -3.49
N ILE A 458 -20.53 -15.02 -2.68
CA ILE A 458 -21.03 -14.12 -1.63
C ILE A 458 -21.47 -12.77 -2.21
N VAL A 459 -20.74 -12.21 -3.17
CA VAL A 459 -21.00 -10.86 -3.68
C VAL A 459 -21.98 -10.89 -4.86
N LEU A 460 -21.79 -11.82 -5.80
CA LEU A 460 -22.56 -11.90 -7.03
C LEU A 460 -23.76 -12.88 -6.92
N GLY A 461 -23.75 -13.78 -5.93
CA GLY A 461 -24.80 -14.78 -5.74
C GLY A 461 -24.70 -15.94 -6.71
N GLU A 462 -23.52 -16.22 -7.25
CA GLU A 462 -23.26 -17.29 -8.24
C GLU A 462 -22.85 -18.62 -7.60
#